data_35fa4f941c7d8f9a29655315069dd258
#
_entry.id   35fa4f941c7d8f9a29655315069dd258
#
_cell.length_a   1.000
_cell.length_b   1.000
_cell.length_c   1.000
_cell.angle_alpha   90.00
_cell.angle_beta   90.00
_cell.angle_gamma   90.00
#
_symmetry.space_group_name_H-M   'P 1'
#
loop_
_entity.id
_entity.type
_entity.pdbx_description
1 polymer ?
#
loop_
_entity_poly.entity_id
_entity_poly.type
_entity_poly.pdbx_seq_one_letter_code
_entity_poly.pdbx_strand_id
1 'polypeptide(L)'
;MKLFNKYQSRALQFALDLLAQLQSTALSTSQIQALAQQWGLDYADQVIQPLCRAGFLEQTTDGYRLTADGTLPRLPLSAAERSTLAALLQIPEPQLFLEPALWEHLAALCAGTPAPPSVQRYAPAGGPLPQHPGPEGFRTLLKAAQRRWLIRYTYYTRDHQTVPRQAEALPWKLEYSAYDRRWWVILYDPGQARTIKDRLDNLEEIRPLGPSGVEDGEVEAAMDRLLEPEPVVLEDRRTRGTLERCF
;
A
#
# COMPACT_ATOMS: atom_id res chain seq x y z
N MET A 1 15.96 23.41 -2.55
CA MET A 1 16.12 21.96 -2.26
C MET A 1 14.74 21.32 -2.34
N LYS A 2 14.50 20.37 -3.23
CA LYS A 2 13.17 19.76 -3.39
C LYS A 2 12.89 18.89 -2.15
N LEU A 3 11.77 19.16 -1.48
CA LEU A 3 11.39 18.60 -0.18
C LEU A 3 11.45 17.04 -0.15
N PHE A 4 11.17 16.39 -1.27
CA PHE A 4 11.12 14.94 -1.40
C PHE A 4 12.44 14.27 -1.80
N ASN A 5 13.47 15.01 -2.20
CA ASN A 5 14.71 14.39 -2.68
C ASN A 5 15.49 13.65 -1.58
N LYS A 6 15.38 14.09 -0.32
CA LYS A 6 16.11 13.42 0.76
C LYS A 6 15.55 12.03 1.08
N TYR A 7 14.22 11.85 0.94
CA TYR A 7 13.56 10.57 1.22
C TYR A 7 13.61 9.57 0.04
N GLN A 8 13.92 10.07 -1.16
CA GLN A 8 14.12 9.25 -2.34
C GLN A 8 15.60 8.88 -2.58
N SER A 9 16.50 9.35 -1.73
CA SER A 9 17.90 9.01 -1.82
C SER A 9 18.12 7.54 -1.48
N ARG A 10 18.64 6.76 -2.42
CA ARG A 10 19.04 5.36 -2.20
C ARG A 10 20.00 5.22 -1.02
N ALA A 11 20.92 6.18 -0.87
CA ALA A 11 21.88 6.23 0.23
C ALA A 11 21.18 6.38 1.60
N LEU A 12 20.13 7.19 1.69
CA LEU A 12 19.34 7.34 2.92
C LEU A 12 18.54 6.08 3.22
N GLN A 13 17.90 5.48 2.22
CA GLN A 13 17.16 4.24 2.38
C GLN A 13 18.08 3.10 2.85
N PHE A 14 19.22 2.96 2.22
CA PHE A 14 20.25 2.03 2.65
C PHE A 14 20.72 2.30 4.10
N ALA A 15 20.97 3.56 4.47
CA ALA A 15 21.37 3.92 5.82
C ALA A 15 20.32 3.52 6.87
N LEU A 16 19.03 3.76 6.59
CA LEU A 16 17.93 3.40 7.48
C LEU A 16 17.78 1.88 7.62
N ASP A 17 17.86 1.15 6.51
CA ASP A 17 17.78 -0.30 6.51
C ASP A 17 18.98 -0.94 7.24
N LEU A 18 20.19 -0.45 6.97
CA LEU A 18 21.40 -0.85 7.67
C LEU A 18 21.28 -0.67 9.19
N LEU A 19 20.85 0.51 9.63
CA LEU A 19 20.67 0.81 11.05
C LEU A 19 19.57 -0.06 11.68
N ALA A 20 18.49 -0.34 10.95
CA ALA A 20 17.42 -1.21 11.42
C ALA A 20 17.91 -2.66 11.61
N GLN A 21 18.69 -3.20 10.68
CA GLN A 21 19.25 -4.55 10.79
C GLN A 21 20.28 -4.65 11.92
N LEU A 22 21.09 -3.62 12.10
CA LEU A 22 22.08 -3.55 13.17
C LEU A 22 21.49 -3.44 14.59
N GLN A 23 20.18 -3.14 14.72
CA GLN A 23 19.48 -3.21 16.02
C GLN A 23 19.38 -4.65 16.55
N SER A 24 19.31 -5.61 15.67
CA SER A 24 19.13 -7.02 16.05
C SER A 24 20.46 -7.79 16.11
N THR A 25 21.42 -7.47 15.26
CA THR A 25 22.67 -8.21 15.13
C THR A 25 23.79 -7.35 14.55
N ALA A 26 25.06 -7.64 14.91
CA ALA A 26 26.19 -7.10 14.18
C ALA A 26 26.23 -7.66 12.75
N LEU A 27 26.56 -6.83 11.78
CA LEU A 27 26.65 -7.21 10.37
C LEU A 27 28.11 -7.23 9.92
N SER A 28 28.50 -8.28 9.20
CA SER A 28 29.80 -8.37 8.57
C SER A 28 29.90 -7.39 7.37
N THR A 29 31.12 -7.04 7.00
CA THR A 29 31.38 -6.19 5.83
C THR A 29 30.74 -6.76 4.55
N SER A 30 30.75 -8.10 4.37
CA SER A 30 30.13 -8.74 3.20
C SER A 30 28.61 -8.64 3.20
N GLN A 31 27.95 -8.75 4.36
CA GLN A 31 26.50 -8.57 4.47
C GLN A 31 26.10 -7.13 4.18
N ILE A 32 26.88 -6.17 4.67
CA ILE A 32 26.63 -4.75 4.41
C ILE A 32 26.82 -4.43 2.91
N GLN A 33 27.82 -5.01 2.27
CA GLN A 33 28.01 -4.84 0.83
C GLN A 33 26.86 -5.44 0.03
N ALA A 34 26.38 -6.63 0.40
CA ALA A 34 25.21 -7.24 -0.22
C ALA A 34 23.94 -6.37 -0.06
N LEU A 35 23.74 -5.81 1.13
CA LEU A 35 22.64 -4.88 1.39
C LEU A 35 22.77 -3.61 0.53
N ALA A 36 23.96 -3.03 0.39
CA ALA A 36 24.20 -1.86 -0.45
C ALA A 36 23.87 -2.15 -1.94
N GLN A 37 24.21 -3.33 -2.43
CA GLN A 37 23.90 -3.77 -3.78
C GLN A 37 22.37 -3.89 -4.01
N GLN A 38 21.59 -4.35 -3.01
CA GLN A 38 20.13 -4.37 -3.10
C GLN A 38 19.54 -2.96 -3.30
N TRP A 39 20.18 -1.95 -2.73
CA TRP A 39 19.79 -0.54 -2.92
C TRP A 39 20.44 0.11 -4.15
N GLY A 40 21.21 -0.67 -4.94
CA GLY A 40 21.91 -0.19 -6.13
C GLY A 40 23.00 0.83 -5.83
N LEU A 41 23.70 0.62 -4.72
CA LEU A 41 24.88 1.41 -4.31
C LEU A 41 26.15 0.60 -4.56
N ASP A 42 27.06 1.17 -5.34
CA ASP A 42 28.35 0.54 -5.66
C ASP A 42 29.33 0.65 -4.47
N TYR A 43 29.16 1.66 -3.62
CA TYR A 43 30.08 1.97 -2.52
C TYR A 43 29.35 2.21 -1.21
N ALA A 44 29.25 1.17 -0.38
CA ALA A 44 28.67 1.24 0.97
C ALA A 44 29.42 2.23 1.88
N ASP A 45 30.74 2.34 1.73
CA ASP A 45 31.60 3.18 2.56
C ASP A 45 31.24 4.66 2.56
N GLN A 46 30.69 5.17 1.45
CA GLN A 46 30.21 6.57 1.36
C GLN A 46 29.10 6.88 2.37
N VAL A 47 28.35 5.87 2.80
CA VAL A 47 27.28 5.99 3.80
C VAL A 47 27.78 5.58 5.19
N ILE A 48 28.57 4.52 5.28
CA ILE A 48 29.08 3.98 6.55
C ILE A 48 30.00 4.97 7.25
N GLN A 49 30.96 5.56 6.54
CA GLN A 49 31.90 6.50 7.13
C GLN A 49 31.25 7.73 7.79
N PRO A 50 30.26 8.40 7.16
CA PRO A 50 29.49 9.44 7.84
C PRO A 50 28.76 8.94 9.09
N LEU A 51 28.18 7.73 9.07
CA LEU A 51 27.50 7.17 10.23
C LEU A 51 28.46 6.86 11.39
N CYS A 52 29.66 6.36 11.09
CA CYS A 52 30.72 6.17 12.07
C CYS A 52 31.16 7.51 12.66
N ARG A 53 31.43 8.53 11.83
CA ARG A 53 31.79 9.88 12.30
C ARG A 53 30.73 10.54 13.15
N ALA A 54 29.45 10.27 12.85
CA ALA A 54 28.32 10.75 13.62
C ALA A 54 28.09 9.96 14.92
N GLY A 55 28.87 8.91 15.19
CA GLY A 55 28.77 8.11 16.40
C GLY A 55 27.62 7.11 16.43
N PHE A 56 26.99 6.80 15.29
CA PHE A 56 25.94 5.78 15.21
C PHE A 56 26.50 4.37 15.10
N LEU A 57 27.62 4.22 14.42
CA LEU A 57 28.26 2.94 14.18
C LEU A 57 29.65 2.90 14.75
N GLU A 58 30.02 1.74 15.27
CA GLU A 58 31.38 1.40 15.59
C GLU A 58 31.86 0.20 14.78
N GLN A 59 33.09 0.26 14.33
CA GLN A 59 33.75 -0.82 13.61
C GLN A 59 34.20 -1.89 14.59
N THR A 60 33.90 -3.13 14.29
CA THR A 60 34.37 -4.32 15.02
C THR A 60 35.40 -5.07 14.17
N THR A 61 35.97 -6.13 14.71
CA THR A 61 36.96 -6.98 14.00
C THR A 61 36.34 -7.56 12.70
N ASP A 62 35.07 -7.91 12.72
CA ASP A 62 34.39 -8.65 11.64
C ASP A 62 33.36 -7.83 10.88
N GLY A 63 33.14 -6.57 11.25
CA GLY A 63 32.13 -5.72 10.60
C GLY A 63 31.77 -4.46 11.39
N TYR A 64 30.49 -4.21 11.54
CA TYR A 64 29.95 -3.01 12.20
C TYR A 64 28.82 -3.37 13.15
N ARG A 65 28.68 -2.59 14.22
CA ARG A 65 27.54 -2.63 15.15
C ARG A 65 27.06 -1.22 15.50
N LEU A 66 25.87 -1.10 16.04
CA LEU A 66 25.44 0.15 16.66
C LEU A 66 26.26 0.45 17.90
N THR A 67 26.56 1.71 18.12
CA THR A 67 27.14 2.16 19.41
C THR A 67 26.12 1.94 20.53
N ALA A 68 26.59 1.81 21.77
CA ALA A 68 25.72 1.59 22.94
C ALA A 68 24.66 2.69 23.11
N ASP A 69 24.97 3.92 22.68
CA ASP A 69 24.06 5.07 22.68
C ASP A 69 23.33 5.24 21.31
N GLY A 70 23.55 4.31 20.39
CA GLY A 70 23.03 4.34 19.02
C GLY A 70 21.53 4.09 18.96
N THR A 71 20.75 5.07 19.40
CA THR A 71 19.35 5.11 19.02
C THR A 71 19.24 5.41 17.52
N LEU A 72 18.32 4.74 16.83
CA LEU A 72 18.03 5.10 15.43
C LEU A 72 17.87 6.61 15.32
N PRO A 73 18.56 7.25 14.35
CA PRO A 73 18.40 8.67 14.14
C PRO A 73 16.93 8.95 13.86
N ARG A 74 16.27 9.61 14.78
CA ARG A 74 14.95 10.17 14.50
C ARG A 74 15.19 11.28 13.50
N LEU A 75 14.82 11.07 12.25
CA LEU A 75 14.85 12.12 11.25
C LEU A 75 13.96 13.26 11.76
N PRO A 76 14.52 14.42 12.14
CA PRO A 76 13.71 15.49 12.66
C PRO A 76 12.83 16.01 11.51
N LEU A 77 11.53 15.83 11.66
CA LEU A 77 10.59 16.47 10.77
C LEU A 77 10.68 17.99 10.99
N SER A 78 10.84 18.75 9.93
CA SER A 78 10.70 20.20 9.98
C SER A 78 9.27 20.59 10.39
N ALA A 79 9.07 21.82 10.85
CA ALA A 79 7.73 22.31 11.21
C ALA A 79 6.74 22.17 10.03
N ALA A 80 7.19 22.46 8.80
CA ALA A 80 6.37 22.32 7.59
C ALA A 80 6.01 20.86 7.30
N GLU A 81 6.96 19.92 7.44
CA GLU A 81 6.70 18.50 7.25
C GLU A 81 5.71 17.94 8.28
N ARG A 82 5.86 18.32 9.56
CA ARG A 82 4.92 17.94 10.63
C ARG A 82 3.53 18.52 10.37
N SER A 83 3.44 19.79 9.96
CA SER A 83 2.17 20.43 9.66
C SER A 83 1.46 19.75 8.47
N THR A 84 2.21 19.39 7.42
CA THR A 84 1.68 18.64 6.27
C THR A 84 1.22 17.25 6.68
N LEU A 85 2.02 16.54 7.47
CA LEU A 85 1.66 15.22 7.98
C LEU A 85 0.42 15.31 8.88
N ALA A 86 0.34 16.29 9.77
CA ALA A 86 -0.84 16.53 10.60
C ALA A 86 -2.11 16.74 9.76
N ALA A 87 -2.00 17.46 8.63
CA ALA A 87 -3.11 17.63 7.70
C ALA A 87 -3.51 16.32 7.01
N LEU A 88 -2.54 15.53 6.56
CA LEU A 88 -2.79 14.22 5.94
C LEU A 88 -3.47 13.24 6.92
N LEU A 89 -3.07 13.25 8.19
CA LEU A 89 -3.67 12.40 9.21
C LEU A 89 -5.13 12.79 9.56
N GLN A 90 -5.59 13.97 9.15
CA GLN A 90 -7.00 14.36 9.31
C GLN A 90 -7.90 13.79 8.21
N ILE A 91 -7.32 13.23 7.15
CA ILE A 91 -8.05 12.58 6.08
C ILE A 91 -8.28 11.12 6.49
N PRO A 92 -9.47 10.54 6.25
CA PRO A 92 -9.75 9.18 6.68
C PRO A 92 -9.02 8.09 5.86
N GLU A 93 -8.71 8.36 4.59
CA GLU A 93 -8.13 7.38 3.67
C GLU A 93 -6.79 6.78 4.13
N PRO A 94 -5.84 7.55 4.72
CA PRO A 94 -4.60 6.97 5.24
C PRO A 94 -4.81 5.83 6.25
N GLN A 95 -5.93 5.80 6.98
CA GLN A 95 -6.24 4.72 7.91
C GLN A 95 -6.44 3.36 7.21
N LEU A 96 -6.77 3.35 5.93
CA LEU A 96 -6.87 2.13 5.15
C LEU A 96 -5.50 1.48 4.91
N PHE A 97 -4.45 2.29 4.74
CA PHE A 97 -3.12 1.85 4.34
C PHE A 97 -2.17 1.66 5.51
N LEU A 98 -2.32 2.47 6.55
CA LEU A 98 -1.41 2.48 7.69
C LEU A 98 -1.84 1.45 8.75
N GLU A 99 -0.87 0.70 9.27
CA GLU A 99 -1.08 -0.13 10.45
C GLU A 99 -1.43 0.76 11.66
N PRO A 100 -2.32 0.32 12.57
CA PRO A 100 -2.76 1.13 13.71
C PRO A 100 -1.60 1.68 14.55
N ALA A 101 -0.60 0.86 14.86
CA ALA A 101 0.57 1.29 15.63
C ALA A 101 1.38 2.39 14.91
N LEU A 102 1.51 2.30 13.57
CA LEU A 102 2.15 3.35 12.79
C LEU A 102 1.32 4.62 12.76
N TRP A 103 0.00 4.50 12.62
CA TRP A 103 -0.91 5.64 12.70
C TRP A 103 -0.78 6.38 14.03
N GLU A 104 -0.85 5.67 15.15
CA GLU A 104 -0.69 6.24 16.50
C GLU A 104 0.66 6.92 16.68
N HIS A 105 1.74 6.30 16.20
CA HIS A 105 3.07 6.87 16.24
C HIS A 105 3.17 8.18 15.45
N LEU A 106 2.64 8.21 14.22
CA LEU A 106 2.63 9.41 13.39
C LEU A 106 1.75 10.51 14.00
N ALA A 107 0.60 10.16 14.58
CA ALA A 107 -0.26 11.11 15.29
C ALA A 107 0.46 11.72 16.49
N ALA A 108 1.19 10.91 17.27
CA ALA A 108 2.00 11.39 18.39
C ALA A 108 3.13 12.35 17.95
N LEU A 109 3.79 12.06 16.82
CA LEU A 109 4.82 12.95 16.24
C LEU A 109 4.25 14.30 15.81
N CYS A 110 2.98 14.37 15.46
CA CYS A 110 2.28 15.56 15.02
C CYS A 110 1.50 16.26 16.14
N ALA A 111 1.48 15.72 17.36
CA ALA A 111 0.75 16.28 18.47
C ALA A 111 1.14 17.75 18.72
N GLY A 112 0.13 18.62 18.86
CA GLY A 112 0.33 20.04 19.06
C GLY A 112 0.79 20.83 17.82
N THR A 113 0.92 20.19 16.66
CA THR A 113 1.28 20.88 15.40
C THR A 113 0.00 21.35 14.71
N PRO A 114 -0.15 22.66 14.46
CA PRO A 114 -1.32 23.16 13.72
C PRO A 114 -1.27 22.71 12.27
N ALA A 115 -2.41 22.30 11.72
CA ALA A 115 -2.54 22.08 10.29
C ALA A 115 -2.30 23.39 9.52
N PRO A 116 -1.69 23.36 8.32
CA PRO A 116 -1.47 24.56 7.55
C PRO A 116 -2.80 25.22 7.20
N PRO A 117 -2.92 26.55 7.36
CA PRO A 117 -4.19 27.26 7.14
C PRO A 117 -4.70 27.18 5.69
N SER A 118 -3.82 26.85 4.75
CA SER A 118 -4.14 26.72 3.33
C SER A 118 -4.74 25.37 2.94
N VAL A 119 -4.82 24.39 3.86
CA VAL A 119 -5.54 23.14 3.60
C VAL A 119 -7.04 23.43 3.70
N GLN A 120 -7.60 23.96 2.63
CA GLN A 120 -9.04 23.93 2.47
C GLN A 120 -9.44 22.47 2.46
N ARG A 121 -10.24 22.09 3.45
CA ARG A 121 -10.94 20.80 3.40
C ARG A 121 -11.96 20.90 2.28
N TYR A 122 -11.57 20.52 1.09
CA TYR A 122 -12.57 20.02 0.18
C TYR A 122 -13.19 18.83 0.91
N ALA A 123 -14.52 18.85 1.05
CA ALA A 123 -15.23 17.64 1.47
C ALA A 123 -14.59 16.48 0.71
N PRO A 124 -14.15 15.44 1.40
CA PRO A 124 -13.38 14.39 0.75
C PRO A 124 -14.14 13.99 -0.52
N ALA A 125 -13.48 14.08 -1.65
CA ALA A 125 -14.06 13.66 -2.92
C ALA A 125 -14.43 12.17 -2.87
N GLY A 126 -13.92 11.47 -1.85
CA GLY A 126 -14.27 10.11 -1.51
C GLY A 126 -15.60 10.03 -0.73
N GLY A 127 -16.36 8.99 -0.96
CA GLY A 127 -17.42 8.55 -0.08
C GLY A 127 -16.88 8.18 1.31
N PRO A 128 -17.74 7.83 2.25
CA PRO A 128 -17.29 7.30 3.52
C PRO A 128 -16.35 6.11 3.30
N LEU A 129 -15.41 5.90 4.22
CA LEU A 129 -14.59 4.69 4.20
C LEU A 129 -15.49 3.47 4.06
N PRO A 130 -15.05 2.44 3.30
CA PRO A 130 -15.83 1.23 3.17
C PRO A 130 -16.13 0.68 4.57
N GLN A 131 -17.40 0.50 4.88
CA GLN A 131 -17.81 -0.08 6.15
C GLN A 131 -17.45 -1.57 6.19
N HIS A 132 -17.51 -2.20 5.03
CA HIS A 132 -17.10 -3.58 4.77
C HIS A 132 -16.08 -3.59 3.62
N PRO A 133 -15.03 -4.37 3.72
CA PRO A 133 -14.59 -5.21 4.84
C PRO A 133 -13.92 -4.43 5.98
N GLY A 134 -14.04 -3.11 6.01
CA GLY A 134 -13.37 -2.21 6.96
C GLY A 134 -11.86 -2.07 6.72
N PRO A 135 -11.17 -1.23 7.50
CA PRO A 135 -9.75 -0.97 7.31
C PRO A 135 -8.86 -2.21 7.43
N GLU A 136 -9.19 -3.15 8.32
CA GLU A 136 -8.44 -4.38 8.50
C GLU A 136 -8.55 -5.31 7.28
N GLY A 137 -9.77 -5.52 6.79
CA GLY A 137 -10.01 -6.31 5.59
C GLY A 137 -9.37 -5.68 4.34
N PHE A 138 -9.40 -4.35 4.24
CA PHE A 138 -8.69 -3.62 3.17
C PHE A 138 -7.18 -3.89 3.21
N ARG A 139 -6.54 -3.77 4.39
CA ARG A 139 -5.11 -4.06 4.54
C ARG A 139 -4.79 -5.52 4.27
N THR A 140 -5.68 -6.43 4.66
CA THR A 140 -5.54 -7.86 4.36
C THR A 140 -5.55 -8.12 2.86
N LEU A 141 -6.48 -7.51 2.12
CA LEU A 141 -6.53 -7.57 0.66
C LEU A 141 -5.27 -6.98 0.02
N LEU A 142 -4.84 -5.82 0.48
CA LEU A 142 -3.64 -5.15 -0.03
C LEU A 142 -2.39 -6.02 0.17
N LYS A 143 -2.21 -6.58 1.36
CA LYS A 143 -1.10 -7.50 1.67
C LYS A 143 -1.16 -8.78 0.83
N ALA A 144 -2.36 -9.34 0.65
CA ALA A 144 -2.55 -10.53 -0.15
C ALA A 144 -2.24 -10.26 -1.64
N ALA A 145 -2.67 -9.11 -2.18
CA ALA A 145 -2.34 -8.69 -3.54
C ALA A 145 -0.81 -8.53 -3.73
N GLN A 146 -0.13 -7.83 -2.82
CA GLN A 146 1.32 -7.63 -2.87
C GLN A 146 2.12 -8.93 -2.78
N ARG A 147 1.64 -9.89 -1.98
CA ARG A 147 2.32 -11.18 -1.74
C ARG A 147 1.85 -12.30 -2.66
N ARG A 148 0.92 -12.02 -3.56
CA ARG A 148 0.32 -13.03 -4.46
C ARG A 148 -0.29 -14.19 -3.69
N TRP A 149 -1.02 -13.90 -2.63
CA TRP A 149 -1.70 -14.87 -1.79
C TRP A 149 -3.16 -15.03 -2.21
N LEU A 150 -3.62 -16.27 -2.23
CA LEU A 150 -5.05 -16.57 -2.28
C LEU A 150 -5.72 -16.09 -0.99
N ILE A 151 -6.93 -15.63 -1.14
CA ILE A 151 -7.82 -15.32 -0.03
C ILE A 151 -9.09 -16.16 -0.11
N ARG A 152 -9.69 -16.41 1.04
CA ARG A 152 -11.09 -16.83 1.15
C ARG A 152 -11.89 -15.66 1.65
N TYR A 153 -13.05 -15.44 1.06
CA TYR A 153 -13.93 -14.34 1.42
C TYR A 153 -15.39 -14.77 1.30
N THR A 154 -16.26 -14.04 1.98
CA THR A 154 -17.71 -14.17 1.85
C THR A 154 -18.20 -13.02 0.97
N TYR A 155 -18.96 -13.38 -0.08
CA TYR A 155 -19.50 -12.43 -1.02
C TYR A 155 -21.00 -12.22 -0.77
N TYR A 156 -21.41 -10.96 -0.76
CA TYR A 156 -22.82 -10.55 -0.65
C TYR A 156 -23.25 -9.85 -1.94
N THR A 157 -24.41 -10.21 -2.45
CA THR A 157 -25.00 -9.47 -3.56
C THR A 157 -25.61 -8.16 -3.07
N ARG A 158 -25.81 -7.22 -4.02
CA ARG A 158 -26.26 -5.85 -3.77
C ARG A 158 -27.49 -5.72 -2.87
N ASP A 159 -28.37 -6.70 -2.88
CA ASP A 159 -29.68 -6.63 -2.22
C ASP A 159 -29.68 -7.30 -0.84
N HIS A 160 -28.53 -7.84 -0.37
CA HIS A 160 -28.41 -8.65 0.86
C HIS A 160 -29.48 -9.76 0.98
N GLN A 161 -30.21 -10.03 -0.10
CA GLN A 161 -31.27 -11.03 -0.15
C GLN A 161 -30.78 -12.42 -0.59
N THR A 162 -29.57 -12.48 -1.11
CA THR A 162 -28.95 -13.76 -1.50
C THR A 162 -28.14 -14.35 -0.38
N VAL A 163 -28.17 -15.68 -0.30
CA VAL A 163 -27.34 -16.43 0.64
C VAL A 163 -25.86 -16.07 0.40
N PRO A 164 -25.13 -15.67 1.44
CA PRO A 164 -23.71 -15.36 1.30
C PRO A 164 -22.96 -16.57 0.75
N ARG A 165 -22.10 -16.33 -0.23
CA ARG A 165 -21.31 -17.38 -0.88
C ARG A 165 -19.86 -17.22 -0.48
N GLN A 166 -19.26 -18.28 0.01
CA GLN A 166 -17.81 -18.34 0.17
C GLN A 166 -17.13 -18.59 -1.18
N ALA A 167 -16.07 -17.84 -1.43
CA ALA A 167 -15.26 -17.95 -2.63
C ALA A 167 -13.77 -17.84 -2.29
N GLU A 168 -12.93 -18.34 -3.19
CA GLU A 168 -11.49 -18.21 -3.11
C GLU A 168 -10.98 -17.52 -4.37
N ALA A 169 -10.11 -16.55 -4.20
CA ALA A 169 -9.52 -15.83 -5.32
C ALA A 169 -8.17 -15.22 -4.96
N LEU A 170 -7.41 -14.84 -5.99
CA LEU A 170 -6.22 -14.03 -5.87
C LEU A 170 -6.61 -12.56 -6.04
N PRO A 171 -6.48 -11.70 -5.01
CA PRO A 171 -6.64 -10.28 -5.21
C PRO A 171 -5.51 -9.77 -6.10
N TRP A 172 -5.89 -9.17 -7.23
CA TRP A 172 -4.94 -8.65 -8.20
C TRP A 172 -4.68 -7.18 -8.00
N LYS A 173 -5.76 -6.39 -7.87
CA LYS A 173 -5.69 -4.94 -7.80
C LYS A 173 -6.83 -4.35 -6.99
N LEU A 174 -6.54 -3.27 -6.27
CA LEU A 174 -7.55 -2.42 -5.65
C LEU A 174 -7.59 -1.09 -6.41
N GLU A 175 -8.77 -0.65 -6.79
CA GLU A 175 -8.99 0.57 -7.55
C GLU A 175 -10.00 1.47 -6.84
N TYR A 176 -9.67 2.75 -6.74
CA TYR A 176 -10.63 3.75 -6.32
C TYR A 176 -11.25 4.41 -7.55
N SER A 177 -12.57 4.31 -7.68
CA SER A 177 -13.32 5.02 -8.72
C SER A 177 -13.73 6.39 -8.19
N ALA A 178 -13.18 7.45 -8.77
CA ALA A 178 -13.55 8.82 -8.44
C ALA A 178 -14.97 9.18 -8.93
N TYR A 179 -15.48 8.45 -9.93
CA TYR A 179 -16.79 8.67 -10.51
C TYR A 179 -17.93 8.26 -9.55
N ASP A 180 -17.88 7.03 -9.04
CA ASP A 180 -18.87 6.50 -8.09
C ASP A 180 -18.42 6.58 -6.63
N ARG A 181 -17.21 7.13 -6.40
CA ARG A 181 -16.59 7.33 -5.08
C ARG A 181 -16.50 6.06 -4.25
N ARG A 182 -16.09 4.96 -4.89
CA ARG A 182 -16.04 3.64 -4.28
C ARG A 182 -14.76 2.91 -4.59
N TRP A 183 -14.42 2.02 -3.68
CA TRP A 183 -13.36 1.07 -3.89
C TRP A 183 -13.87 -0.17 -4.61
N TRP A 184 -13.09 -0.60 -5.58
CA TRP A 184 -13.27 -1.82 -6.34
C TRP A 184 -12.09 -2.75 -6.10
N VAL A 185 -12.32 -4.03 -6.18
CA VAL A 185 -11.28 -5.05 -6.17
C VAL A 185 -11.39 -5.88 -7.44
N ILE A 186 -10.25 -6.14 -8.04
CA ILE A 186 -10.13 -7.10 -9.14
C ILE A 186 -9.57 -8.37 -8.53
N LEU A 187 -10.34 -9.43 -8.66
CA LEU A 187 -10.05 -10.75 -8.15
C LEU A 187 -9.85 -11.70 -9.32
N TYR A 188 -8.87 -12.59 -9.23
CA TYR A 188 -8.70 -13.70 -10.15
C TYR A 188 -9.14 -15.00 -9.47
N ASP A 189 -10.11 -15.67 -10.08
CA ASP A 189 -10.59 -16.98 -9.68
C ASP A 189 -9.79 -18.05 -10.44
N PRO A 190 -8.83 -18.75 -9.80
CA PRO A 190 -8.03 -19.77 -10.49
C PRO A 190 -8.84 -21.01 -10.86
N GLY A 191 -9.93 -21.30 -10.14
CA GLY A 191 -10.80 -22.44 -10.43
C GLY A 191 -11.59 -22.29 -11.74
N GLN A 192 -11.88 -21.05 -12.13
CA GLN A 192 -12.61 -20.72 -13.36
C GLN A 192 -11.74 -19.97 -14.39
N ALA A 193 -10.47 -19.74 -14.10
CA ALA A 193 -9.51 -19.00 -14.93
C ALA A 193 -10.09 -17.66 -15.44
N ARG A 194 -10.76 -16.93 -14.57
CA ARG A 194 -11.42 -15.65 -14.90
C ARG A 194 -11.13 -14.58 -13.86
N THR A 195 -11.20 -13.33 -14.31
CA THR A 195 -11.19 -12.16 -13.44
C THR A 195 -12.60 -11.69 -13.13
N ILE A 196 -12.77 -11.17 -11.92
CA ILE A 196 -14.03 -10.60 -11.43
C ILE A 196 -13.70 -9.22 -10.89
N LYS A 197 -14.39 -8.19 -11.38
CA LYS A 197 -14.32 -6.86 -10.80
C LYS A 197 -15.56 -6.66 -9.92
N ASP A 198 -15.33 -6.45 -8.64
CA ASP A 198 -16.42 -6.29 -7.68
C ASP A 198 -16.17 -5.10 -6.75
N ARG A 199 -17.25 -4.66 -6.11
CA ARG A 199 -17.19 -3.60 -5.11
C ARG A 199 -16.62 -4.15 -3.83
N LEU A 200 -15.71 -3.40 -3.24
CA LEU A 200 -15.12 -3.78 -1.98
C LEU A 200 -16.17 -3.99 -0.87
N ASP A 201 -17.23 -3.18 -0.89
CA ASP A 201 -18.33 -3.24 0.09
C ASP A 201 -19.11 -4.58 0.06
N ASN A 202 -18.94 -5.39 -0.99
CA ASN A 202 -19.59 -6.68 -1.12
C ASN A 202 -18.79 -7.84 -0.50
N LEU A 203 -17.58 -7.58 -0.01
CA LEU A 203 -16.69 -8.60 0.52
C LEU A 203 -16.60 -8.53 2.04
N GLU A 204 -16.74 -9.66 2.69
CA GLU A 204 -16.60 -9.82 4.14
C GLU A 204 -15.74 -11.05 4.48
N GLU A 205 -15.38 -11.18 5.76
CA GLU A 205 -14.68 -12.35 6.32
C GLU A 205 -13.40 -12.74 5.55
N ILE A 206 -12.63 -11.74 5.11
CA ILE A 206 -11.46 -11.96 4.27
C ILE A 206 -10.35 -12.62 5.07
N ARG A 207 -9.90 -13.80 4.62
CA ARG A 207 -8.83 -14.58 5.26
C ARG A 207 -7.77 -14.99 4.24
N PRO A 208 -6.49 -14.72 4.49
CA PRO A 208 -5.42 -15.17 3.62
C PRO A 208 -5.25 -16.69 3.74
N LEU A 209 -5.04 -17.34 2.59
CA LEU A 209 -4.81 -18.79 2.51
C LEU A 209 -3.32 -19.14 2.29
N GLY A 210 -2.55 -18.21 1.71
CA GLY A 210 -1.13 -18.41 1.38
C GLY A 210 -0.82 -18.23 -0.11
N PRO A 211 0.40 -18.55 -0.55
CA PRO A 211 0.85 -18.35 -1.92
C PRO A 211 -0.09 -18.99 -2.95
N SER A 212 -0.42 -18.25 -4.00
CA SER A 212 -1.40 -18.69 -5.00
C SER A 212 -0.87 -19.73 -5.96
N GLY A 213 0.43 -19.72 -6.25
CA GLY A 213 1.02 -20.50 -7.34
C GLY A 213 0.60 -20.07 -8.75
N VAL A 214 -0.23 -19.01 -8.86
CA VAL A 214 -0.73 -18.47 -10.15
C VAL A 214 0.34 -17.61 -10.78
N GLU A 215 0.60 -17.79 -12.08
CA GLU A 215 1.53 -16.96 -12.85
C GLU A 215 0.87 -15.64 -13.28
N ASP A 216 1.67 -14.58 -13.41
CA ASP A 216 1.18 -13.26 -13.80
C ASP A 216 0.51 -13.27 -15.18
N GLY A 217 1.08 -14.03 -16.12
CA GLY A 217 0.53 -14.18 -17.46
C GLY A 217 -0.87 -14.78 -17.52
N GLU A 218 -1.22 -15.68 -16.58
CA GLU A 218 -2.57 -16.22 -16.49
C GLU A 218 -3.59 -15.15 -16.11
N VAL A 219 -3.23 -14.30 -15.15
CA VAL A 219 -4.10 -13.21 -14.69
C VAL A 219 -4.23 -12.14 -15.76
N GLU A 220 -3.12 -11.78 -16.43
CA GLU A 220 -3.12 -10.79 -17.52
C GLU A 220 -4.00 -11.25 -18.69
N ALA A 221 -3.87 -12.51 -19.11
CA ALA A 221 -4.72 -13.07 -20.15
C ALA A 221 -6.22 -13.11 -19.77
N ALA A 222 -6.52 -13.29 -18.48
CA ALA A 222 -7.89 -13.22 -17.98
C ALA A 222 -8.40 -11.77 -17.87
N MET A 223 -7.50 -10.82 -17.60
CA MET A 223 -7.82 -9.39 -17.60
C MET A 223 -8.12 -8.87 -19.01
N ASP A 224 -7.33 -9.26 -19.99
CA ASP A 224 -7.56 -8.88 -21.39
C ASP A 224 -8.96 -9.31 -21.86
N ARG A 225 -9.37 -10.52 -21.49
CA ARG A 225 -10.73 -11.01 -21.76
C ARG A 225 -11.83 -10.18 -21.07
N LEU A 226 -11.56 -9.66 -19.86
CA LEU A 226 -12.50 -8.78 -19.15
C LEU A 226 -12.63 -7.41 -19.84
N LEU A 227 -11.56 -6.95 -20.49
CA LEU A 227 -11.49 -5.65 -21.15
C LEU A 227 -11.89 -5.71 -22.64
N GLU A 228 -12.08 -6.91 -23.21
CA GLU A 228 -12.58 -7.05 -24.56
C GLU A 228 -13.96 -6.38 -24.65
N PRO A 229 -14.13 -5.39 -25.56
CA PRO A 229 -15.41 -4.75 -25.72
C PRO A 229 -16.42 -5.77 -26.27
N GLU A 230 -17.46 -6.06 -25.51
CA GLU A 230 -18.58 -6.80 -26.05
C GLU A 230 -19.16 -5.99 -27.23
N PRO A 231 -19.34 -6.59 -28.42
CA PRO A 231 -19.97 -5.88 -29.52
C PRO A 231 -21.39 -5.49 -29.12
N VAL A 232 -21.61 -4.21 -28.91
CA VAL A 232 -22.95 -3.69 -28.63
C VAL A 232 -23.73 -3.78 -29.94
N VAL A 233 -24.55 -4.79 -30.11
CA VAL A 233 -25.52 -4.88 -31.19
C VAL A 233 -26.63 -3.91 -30.86
N LEU A 234 -26.60 -2.71 -31.48
CA LEU A 234 -27.72 -1.79 -31.43
C LEU A 234 -28.83 -2.36 -32.33
N GLU A 235 -29.76 -3.14 -31.76
CA GLU A 235 -31.01 -3.43 -32.44
C GLU A 235 -31.79 -2.12 -32.53
N ASP A 236 -32.03 -1.68 -33.78
CA ASP A 236 -32.89 -0.53 -34.10
C ASP A 236 -34.34 -0.86 -33.72
N ARG A 237 -34.63 -0.88 -32.44
CA ARG A 237 -36.02 -0.82 -31.96
C ARG A 237 -36.39 0.66 -31.91
N ARG A 238 -37.24 1.08 -32.84
CA ARG A 238 -37.89 2.39 -32.94
C ARG A 238 -38.56 2.83 -31.63
N THR A 239 -37.79 3.08 -30.58
CA THR A 239 -38.22 3.74 -29.37
C THR A 239 -37.32 4.97 -29.16
N ARG A 240 -37.83 6.11 -29.61
CA ARG A 240 -37.32 7.43 -29.22
C ARG A 240 -37.13 7.44 -27.70
N GLY A 241 -35.94 7.66 -27.20
CA GLY A 241 -35.67 7.89 -25.78
C GLY A 241 -34.63 6.99 -25.11
N THR A 242 -34.07 5.98 -25.80
CA THR A 242 -33.11 5.07 -25.18
C THR A 242 -31.64 5.54 -25.30
N LEU A 243 -31.34 6.40 -26.29
CA LEU A 243 -29.99 6.92 -26.52
C LEU A 243 -29.56 8.06 -25.56
N GLU A 244 -30.54 8.75 -24.95
CA GLU A 244 -30.21 9.84 -24.00
C GLU A 244 -29.75 9.38 -22.62
N ARG A 245 -29.72 8.06 -22.35
CA ARG A 245 -29.32 7.49 -21.08
C ARG A 245 -27.94 6.81 -21.08
N CYS A 246 -27.27 6.80 -22.22
CA CYS A 246 -25.97 6.14 -22.36
C CYS A 246 -24.76 7.10 -22.48
N PHE A 247 -25.00 8.43 -22.28
CA PHE A 247 -23.92 9.43 -22.23
C PHE A 247 -23.96 10.20 -20.92
#